data_76e73fe87a00b566da2be3589da798cb
#
_entry.id   76e73fe87a00b566da2be3589da798cb
#
_cell.length_a   1.000
_cell.length_b   1.000
_cell.length_c   1.000
_cell.angle_alpha   90.00
_cell.angle_beta   90.00
_cell.angle_gamma   90.00
#
_symmetry.space_group_name_H-M   'P 1'
#
loop_
_entity.id
_entity.type
_entity.pdbx_description
1 polymer ?
#
loop_
_entity_poly.entity_id
_entity_poly.type
_entity_poly.pdbx_seq_one_letter_code
_entity_poly.pdbx_strand_id
1 'polypeptide(L)'
;MIVTSKLEHLRWTMFDFLRAHGVNLHRSEDFQALGRMEGDRLLGVVGYNGFCGLTCQIHTAGDGHWVSREFIRATFDYPFRQCGMEHLFAPVAATNARALRFDAHMGFTEFGRIKDGYERGTDMIVLTMARADCRWIGQEAERIAA
;
A
#
# COMPACT_ATOMS: atom_id res chain seq x y z
N MET A 1 13.63 -4.24 10.58
CA MET A 1 14.38 -3.95 9.33
C MET A 1 13.42 -3.87 8.16
N ILE A 2 13.62 -2.88 7.31
CA ILE A 2 12.80 -2.70 6.11
C ILE A 2 13.56 -3.29 4.91
N VAL A 3 12.88 -4.15 4.16
CA VAL A 3 13.41 -4.75 2.93
C VAL A 3 12.60 -4.28 1.72
N THR A 4 13.19 -4.35 0.54
CA THR A 4 12.55 -3.84 -0.67
C THR A 4 12.57 -4.87 -1.80
N SER A 5 11.69 -4.69 -2.76
CA SER A 5 11.60 -5.53 -3.96
C SER A 5 12.75 -5.32 -4.96
N LYS A 6 13.71 -4.44 -4.65
CA LYS A 6 14.95 -4.32 -5.43
C LYS A 6 15.72 -5.63 -5.44
N LEU A 7 15.59 -6.45 -4.40
CA LEU A 7 16.07 -7.82 -4.40
C LEU A 7 14.96 -8.71 -4.99
N GLU A 8 15.19 -9.22 -6.19
CA GLU A 8 14.16 -9.92 -6.98
C GLU A 8 13.53 -11.10 -6.24
N HIS A 9 14.33 -11.85 -5.48
CA HIS A 9 13.80 -12.99 -4.72
C HIS A 9 12.82 -12.55 -3.60
N LEU A 10 12.96 -11.33 -3.07
CA LEU A 10 12.04 -10.80 -2.05
C LEU A 10 10.76 -10.26 -2.69
N ARG A 11 10.82 -9.81 -3.93
CA ARG A 11 9.68 -9.24 -4.63
C ARG A 11 8.48 -10.20 -4.63
N TRP A 12 8.69 -11.42 -5.10
CA TRP A 12 7.60 -12.39 -5.20
C TRP A 12 7.30 -13.06 -3.87
N THR A 13 8.25 -13.12 -2.95
CA THR A 13 7.99 -13.52 -1.56
C THR A 13 7.01 -12.54 -0.89
N MET A 14 7.20 -11.25 -1.09
CA MET A 14 6.28 -10.23 -0.56
C MET A 14 4.93 -10.25 -1.26
N PHE A 15 4.91 -10.51 -2.56
CA PHE A 15 3.67 -10.72 -3.30
C PHE A 15 2.86 -11.89 -2.72
N ASP A 16 3.52 -13.02 -2.50
CA ASP A 16 2.90 -14.21 -1.93
C ASP A 16 2.39 -13.97 -0.51
N PHE A 17 3.11 -13.17 0.28
CA PHE A 17 2.67 -12.77 1.61
C PHE A 17 1.33 -12.03 1.56
N LEU A 18 1.20 -11.07 0.66
CA LEU A 18 -0.05 -10.32 0.48
C LEU A 18 -1.20 -11.25 0.10
N ARG A 19 -0.97 -12.16 -0.84
CA ARG A 19 -2.00 -13.11 -1.25
C ARG A 19 -2.40 -14.06 -0.12
N ALA A 20 -1.44 -14.54 0.64
CA ALA A 20 -1.69 -15.41 1.79
C ALA A 20 -2.52 -14.72 2.88
N HIS A 21 -2.46 -13.40 2.94
CA HIS A 21 -3.22 -12.58 3.90
C HIS A 21 -4.55 -12.07 3.31
N GLY A 22 -5.00 -12.62 2.20
CA GLY A 22 -6.31 -12.33 1.63
C GLY A 22 -6.37 -11.14 0.68
N VAL A 23 -5.24 -10.58 0.30
CA VAL A 23 -5.19 -9.53 -0.71
C VAL A 23 -5.31 -10.17 -2.09
N ASN A 24 -6.38 -9.86 -2.80
CA ASN A 24 -6.71 -10.51 -4.08
C ASN A 24 -5.97 -9.87 -5.25
N LEU A 25 -4.66 -10.09 -5.29
CA LEU A 25 -3.77 -9.53 -6.30
C LEU A 25 -3.54 -10.50 -7.46
N HIS A 26 -3.40 -9.94 -8.67
CA HIS A 26 -2.86 -10.64 -9.81
C HIS A 26 -1.39 -10.23 -10.00
N ARG A 27 -0.58 -11.15 -10.51
CA ARG A 27 0.82 -10.90 -10.80
C ARG A 27 0.96 -9.87 -11.91
N SER A 28 1.82 -8.87 -11.72
CA SER A 28 2.11 -7.86 -12.72
C SER A 28 3.60 -7.50 -12.68
N GLU A 29 4.15 -7.11 -13.82
CA GLU A 29 5.57 -6.76 -13.92
C GLU A 29 5.93 -5.50 -13.16
N ASP A 30 4.97 -4.59 -12.97
CA ASP A 30 5.19 -3.33 -12.26
C ASP A 30 5.07 -3.46 -10.75
N PHE A 31 4.85 -4.67 -10.21
CA PHE A 31 4.72 -4.88 -8.78
C PHE A 31 6.00 -4.53 -8.05
N GLN A 32 5.89 -3.61 -7.09
CA GLN A 32 6.97 -3.24 -6.17
C GLN A 32 6.48 -3.41 -4.75
N ALA A 33 7.39 -3.60 -3.80
CA ALA A 33 6.99 -3.80 -2.42
C ALA A 33 8.04 -3.36 -1.42
N LEU A 34 7.56 -3.05 -0.22
CA LEU A 34 8.36 -2.88 0.98
C LEU A 34 7.90 -3.91 2.00
N GLY A 35 8.82 -4.51 2.71
CA GLY A 35 8.52 -5.45 3.76
C GLY A 35 9.17 -5.07 5.07
N ARG A 36 8.50 -5.38 6.17
CA ARG A 36 9.09 -5.26 7.50
C ARG A 36 9.47 -6.65 7.99
N MET A 37 10.76 -6.81 8.26
CA MET A 37 11.33 -8.07 8.74
C MET A 37 11.67 -7.97 10.22
N GLU A 38 11.45 -9.06 10.92
CA GLU A 38 12.02 -9.30 12.25
C GLU A 38 12.76 -10.64 12.18
N GLY A 39 14.09 -10.58 12.23
CA GLY A 39 14.91 -11.76 11.92
C GLY A 39 14.64 -12.21 10.49
N ASP A 40 14.29 -13.49 10.32
CA ASP A 40 13.98 -14.10 9.01
C ASP A 40 12.49 -14.05 8.66
N ARG A 41 11.68 -13.42 9.51
CA ARG A 41 10.23 -13.42 9.36
C ARG A 41 9.71 -12.10 8.82
N LEU A 42 8.90 -12.16 7.76
CA LEU A 42 8.12 -11.01 7.31
C LEU A 42 6.96 -10.79 8.27
N LEU A 43 6.86 -9.58 8.83
CA LEU A 43 5.75 -9.17 9.68
C LEU A 43 4.67 -8.44 8.90
N GLY A 44 5.07 -7.65 7.91
CA GLY A 44 4.14 -6.87 7.13
C GLY A 44 4.71 -6.53 5.78
N VAL A 45 3.82 -6.31 4.81
CA VAL A 45 4.17 -5.96 3.44
C VAL A 45 3.25 -4.88 2.95
N VAL A 46 3.84 -3.91 2.24
CA VAL A 46 3.11 -2.93 1.44
C VAL A 46 3.51 -3.14 0.00
N GLY A 47 2.53 -3.42 -0.85
CA GLY A 47 2.73 -3.62 -2.28
C GLY A 47 2.17 -2.47 -3.09
N TYR A 48 2.78 -2.24 -4.24
CA TYR A 48 2.39 -1.19 -5.19
C TYR A 48 2.34 -1.78 -6.58
N ASN A 49 1.31 -1.44 -7.34
CA ASN A 49 1.19 -1.83 -8.74
C ASN A 49 0.25 -0.87 -9.48
N GLY A 50 -0.02 -1.15 -10.74
CA GLY A 50 -0.92 -0.33 -11.54
C GLY A 50 -0.43 1.11 -11.68
N PHE A 51 0.88 1.29 -11.86
CA PHE A 51 1.45 2.62 -12.09
C PHE A 51 0.97 3.16 -13.42
N CYS A 52 0.27 4.28 -13.39
CA CYS A 52 -0.28 4.92 -14.57
C CYS A 52 -0.36 6.43 -14.36
N GLY A 53 0.35 7.19 -15.18
CA GLY A 53 0.40 8.65 -15.01
C GLY A 53 0.92 9.02 -13.63
N LEU A 54 0.12 9.73 -12.86
CA LEU A 54 0.48 10.19 -11.52
C LEU A 54 -0.19 9.37 -10.41
N THR A 55 -0.61 8.15 -10.73
CA THR A 55 -1.34 7.28 -9.80
C THR A 55 -0.76 5.90 -9.72
N CYS A 56 -0.92 5.25 -8.59
CA CYS A 56 -0.69 3.81 -8.46
C CYS A 56 -1.60 3.24 -7.37
N GLN A 57 -1.70 1.91 -7.35
CA GLN A 57 -2.43 1.18 -6.33
C GLN A 57 -1.51 0.80 -5.18
N ILE A 58 -2.07 0.74 -3.98
CA ILE A 58 -1.38 0.33 -2.77
C ILE A 58 -2.15 -0.79 -2.09
N HIS A 59 -1.43 -1.79 -1.58
CA HIS A 59 -1.99 -2.97 -0.91
C HIS A 59 -1.19 -3.25 0.34
N THR A 60 -1.85 -3.54 1.44
CA THR A 60 -1.18 -3.77 2.72
C THR A 60 -1.69 -5.04 3.40
N ALA A 61 -0.80 -5.73 4.09
CA ALA A 61 -1.16 -6.80 5.00
C ALA A 61 -0.05 -6.97 6.03
N GLY A 62 -0.40 -7.50 7.19
CA GLY A 62 0.59 -7.76 8.22
C GLY A 62 0.05 -8.50 9.43
N ASP A 63 0.96 -9.03 10.21
CA ASP A 63 0.71 -9.79 11.43
C ASP A 63 1.21 -9.02 12.65
N GLY A 64 0.42 -9.07 13.74
CA GLY A 64 0.82 -8.48 15.01
C GLY A 64 1.18 -7.00 14.91
N HIS A 65 2.33 -6.64 15.45
CA HIS A 65 2.81 -5.24 15.49
C HIS A 65 3.69 -4.88 14.28
N TRP A 66 3.18 -5.15 13.08
CA TRP A 66 3.93 -4.85 11.85
C TRP A 66 4.02 -3.36 11.54
N VAL A 67 3.10 -2.56 12.08
CA VAL A 67 3.06 -1.12 11.83
C VAL A 67 4.02 -0.40 12.77
N SER A 68 4.94 0.39 12.21
CA SER A 68 5.80 1.29 12.95
C SER A 68 5.80 2.65 12.26
N ARG A 69 6.16 3.69 12.99
CA ARG A 69 6.24 5.03 12.42
C ARG A 69 7.22 5.09 11.25
N GLU A 70 8.37 4.43 11.40
CA GLU A 70 9.38 4.34 10.34
C GLU A 70 8.83 3.64 9.10
N PHE A 71 8.14 2.51 9.28
CA PHE A 71 7.57 1.75 8.17
C PHE A 71 6.46 2.52 7.47
N ILE A 72 5.60 3.23 8.21
CA ILE A 72 4.57 4.09 7.62
C ILE A 72 5.19 5.18 6.78
N ARG A 73 6.24 5.84 7.26
CA ARG A 73 6.95 6.86 6.49
C ARG A 73 7.49 6.28 5.18
N ALA A 74 8.14 5.15 5.24
CA ALA A 74 8.67 4.46 4.06
C ALA A 74 7.55 4.10 3.10
N THR A 75 6.42 3.64 3.63
CA THR A 75 5.23 3.27 2.85
C THR A 75 4.75 4.40 1.94
N PHE A 76 4.74 5.62 2.42
CA PHE A 76 4.26 6.77 1.65
C PHE A 76 5.39 7.53 0.94
N ASP A 77 6.60 7.50 1.50
CA ASP A 77 7.76 8.11 0.86
C ASP A 77 8.04 7.48 -0.51
N TYR A 78 7.93 6.16 -0.60
CA TYR A 78 8.25 5.46 -1.83
C TYR A 78 7.37 5.91 -3.02
N PRO A 79 6.04 5.80 -2.97
CA PRO A 79 5.23 6.19 -4.13
C PRO A 79 5.21 7.71 -4.35
N PHE A 80 5.09 8.50 -3.32
CA PHE A 80 4.93 9.94 -3.47
C PHE A 80 6.23 10.66 -3.80
N ARG A 81 7.32 10.31 -3.14
CA ARG A 81 8.58 11.05 -3.30
C ARG A 81 9.56 10.36 -4.24
N GLN A 82 9.68 9.05 -4.16
CA GLN A 82 10.62 8.32 -5.02
C GLN A 82 10.05 8.04 -6.41
N CYS A 83 8.76 7.71 -6.51
CA CYS A 83 8.10 7.45 -7.79
C CYS A 83 7.40 8.68 -8.38
N GLY A 84 7.24 9.76 -7.62
CA GLY A 84 6.61 10.98 -8.10
C GLY A 84 5.10 10.90 -8.31
N MET A 85 4.42 9.98 -7.63
CA MET A 85 2.97 9.86 -7.72
C MET A 85 2.28 11.02 -6.98
N GLU A 86 1.11 11.40 -7.45
CA GLU A 86 0.28 12.43 -6.81
C GLU A 86 -0.94 11.83 -6.09
N HIS A 87 -1.35 10.60 -6.46
CA HIS A 87 -2.49 9.92 -5.85
C HIS A 87 -2.23 8.44 -5.68
N LEU A 88 -2.73 7.90 -4.58
CA LEU A 88 -2.75 6.45 -4.33
C LEU A 88 -4.19 5.95 -4.32
N PHE A 89 -4.40 4.76 -4.84
CA PHE A 89 -5.67 4.03 -4.75
C PHE A 89 -5.49 2.81 -3.88
N ALA A 90 -6.42 2.60 -2.94
CA ALA A 90 -6.47 1.37 -2.15
C ALA A 90 -7.77 0.65 -2.45
N PRO A 91 -7.75 -0.44 -3.26
CA PRO A 91 -8.94 -1.25 -3.50
C PRO A 91 -9.16 -2.20 -2.32
N VAL A 92 -10.33 -2.12 -1.68
CA VAL A 92 -10.63 -2.88 -0.48
C VAL A 92 -11.99 -3.56 -0.63
N ALA A 93 -12.09 -4.82 -0.17
CA ALA A 93 -13.38 -5.49 -0.10
C ALA A 93 -14.31 -4.74 0.86
N ALA A 94 -15.55 -4.48 0.43
CA ALA A 94 -16.53 -3.78 1.27
C ALA A 94 -16.80 -4.50 2.59
N THR A 95 -16.56 -5.81 2.64
CA THR A 95 -16.72 -6.64 3.84
C THR A 95 -15.52 -6.62 4.78
N ASN A 96 -14.39 -6.03 4.35
CA ASN A 96 -13.18 -5.98 5.16
C ASN A 96 -13.16 -4.72 6.04
N ALA A 97 -13.98 -4.74 7.10
CA ALA A 97 -14.10 -3.62 8.00
C ALA A 97 -12.78 -3.21 8.67
N ARG A 98 -11.92 -4.19 8.95
CA ARG A 98 -10.61 -3.95 9.58
C ARG A 98 -9.70 -3.13 8.66
N ALA A 99 -9.61 -3.51 7.39
CA ALA A 99 -8.80 -2.78 6.41
C ALA A 99 -9.35 -1.39 6.17
N LEU A 100 -10.68 -1.25 6.08
CA LEU A 100 -11.31 0.05 5.89
C LEU A 100 -11.00 1.00 7.05
N ARG A 101 -11.06 0.52 8.29
CA ARG A 101 -10.70 1.32 9.47
C ARG A 101 -9.22 1.70 9.47
N PHE A 102 -8.36 0.74 9.14
CA PHE A 102 -6.91 0.98 9.08
C PHE A 102 -6.59 2.05 8.04
N ASP A 103 -7.13 1.92 6.84
CA ASP A 103 -6.87 2.87 5.76
C ASP A 103 -7.44 4.26 6.08
N ALA A 104 -8.62 4.33 6.69
CA ALA A 104 -9.19 5.61 7.13
C ALA A 104 -8.28 6.28 8.17
N HIS A 105 -7.72 5.51 9.10
CA HIS A 105 -6.77 6.03 10.08
C HIS A 105 -5.49 6.53 9.43
N MET A 106 -5.04 5.87 8.37
CA MET A 106 -3.88 6.32 7.59
C MET A 106 -4.15 7.64 6.85
N GLY A 107 -5.40 7.96 6.56
CA GLY A 107 -5.78 9.19 5.87
C GLY A 107 -6.43 8.99 4.51
N PHE A 108 -6.77 7.75 4.16
CA PHE A 108 -7.51 7.47 2.93
C PHE A 108 -8.97 7.86 3.09
N THR A 109 -9.58 8.29 2.00
CA THR A 109 -11.01 8.61 1.92
C THR A 109 -11.67 7.79 0.81
N GLU A 110 -12.96 7.52 0.93
CA GLU A 110 -13.69 6.78 -0.09
C GLU A 110 -13.87 7.63 -1.35
N PHE A 111 -13.38 7.12 -2.46
CA PHE A 111 -13.58 7.72 -3.77
C PHE A 111 -14.84 7.17 -4.44
N GLY A 112 -15.06 5.87 -4.36
CA GLY A 112 -16.19 5.23 -4.98
C GLY A 112 -16.30 3.75 -4.66
N ARG A 113 -17.32 3.14 -5.24
CA ARG A 113 -17.65 1.74 -5.01
C ARG A 113 -17.95 1.06 -6.36
N ILE A 114 -17.38 -0.12 -6.54
CA ILE A 114 -17.64 -0.94 -7.73
C ILE A 114 -18.42 -2.17 -7.27
N LYS A 115 -19.65 -2.30 -7.75
CA LYS A 115 -20.50 -3.44 -7.42
C LYS A 115 -19.85 -4.73 -7.91
N ASP A 116 -19.76 -5.73 -7.03
CA ASP A 116 -19.11 -7.03 -7.32
C ASP A 116 -17.69 -6.89 -7.83
N GLY A 117 -17.03 -5.78 -7.52
CA GLY A 117 -15.70 -5.46 -8.06
C GLY A 117 -14.53 -6.15 -7.39
N TYR A 118 -14.69 -6.62 -6.15
CA TYR A 118 -13.63 -7.31 -5.45
C TYR A 118 -13.65 -8.81 -5.74
N GLU A 119 -14.81 -9.38 -5.67
CA GLU A 119 -15.12 -10.75 -6.09
C GLU A 119 -16.63 -10.85 -6.28
N ARG A 120 -17.11 -11.96 -6.82
CA ARG A 120 -18.55 -12.13 -7.01
C ARG A 120 -19.26 -12.08 -5.67
N GLY A 121 -20.25 -11.19 -5.55
CA GLY A 121 -21.01 -10.97 -4.33
C GLY A 121 -20.33 -10.02 -3.34
N THR A 122 -19.18 -9.47 -3.65
CA THR A 122 -18.46 -8.54 -2.78
C THR A 122 -18.06 -7.27 -3.53
N ASP A 123 -18.60 -6.14 -3.10
CA ASP A 123 -18.25 -4.85 -3.69
C ASP A 123 -16.81 -4.46 -3.39
N MET A 124 -16.21 -3.71 -4.29
CA MET A 124 -14.92 -3.08 -4.06
C MET A 124 -15.14 -1.64 -3.67
N ILE A 125 -14.57 -1.24 -2.53
CA ILE A 125 -14.48 0.18 -2.16
C ILE A 125 -13.11 0.66 -2.62
N VAL A 126 -13.10 1.74 -3.39
CA VAL A 126 -11.87 2.38 -3.84
C VAL A 126 -11.60 3.56 -2.94
N LEU A 127 -10.54 3.46 -2.16
CA LEU A 127 -10.08 4.55 -1.29
C LEU A 127 -8.96 5.30 -2.00
N THR A 128 -8.82 6.58 -1.72
CA THR A 128 -7.74 7.39 -2.31
C THR A 128 -7.08 8.28 -1.27
N MET A 129 -5.81 8.61 -1.56
CA MET A 129 -5.05 9.60 -0.81
C MET A 129 -4.27 10.47 -1.80
N ALA A 130 -4.45 11.78 -1.74
CA ALA A 130 -3.62 12.70 -2.49
C ALA A 130 -2.31 12.97 -1.73
N ARG A 131 -1.21 13.17 -2.47
CA ARG A 131 0.09 13.53 -1.88
C ARG A 131 -0.03 14.74 -0.94
N ALA A 132 -0.77 15.76 -1.36
CA ALA A 132 -0.95 17.00 -0.59
C ALA A 132 -1.61 16.75 0.77
N ASP A 133 -2.39 15.66 0.91
CA ASP A 133 -3.11 15.31 2.14
C ASP A 133 -2.38 14.28 3.00
N CYS A 134 -1.22 13.82 2.57
CA CYS A 134 -0.47 12.79 3.29
C CYS A 134 0.31 13.40 4.46
N ARG A 135 -0.11 13.09 5.68
CA ARG A 135 0.56 13.61 6.89
C ARG A 135 1.85 12.85 7.26
N TRP A 136 2.13 11.76 6.59
CA TRP A 136 3.26 10.88 6.94
C TRP A 136 4.57 11.26 6.27
N ILE A 137 4.52 11.98 5.16
CA ILE A 137 5.68 12.58 4.52
C ILE A 137 5.78 14.03 5.01
N GLY A 138 6.82 14.35 5.75
CA GLY A 138 6.93 15.66 6.39
C GLY A 138 7.00 16.82 5.38
N GLN A 139 6.45 17.98 5.76
CA GLN A 139 6.48 19.20 4.94
C GLN A 139 7.89 19.73 4.70
N GLU A 140 8.85 19.41 5.57
CA GLU A 140 10.25 19.79 5.38
C GLU A 140 10.84 19.24 4.09
N ALA A 141 10.44 18.04 3.69
CA ALA A 141 10.91 17.42 2.47
C ALA A 141 10.35 18.11 1.22
N GLU A 142 9.17 18.69 1.31
CA GLU A 142 8.56 19.45 0.21
C GLU A 142 9.22 20.82 0.06
N ARG A 143 9.64 21.45 1.15
CA ARG A 143 10.40 22.71 1.09
C ARG A 143 11.76 22.54 0.46
N ILE A 144 12.41 21.41 0.65
CA ILE A 144 13.71 21.11 0.05
C ILE A 144 13.54 20.78 -1.43
N ALA A 145 12.42 20.17 -1.81
CA ALA A 145 12.11 19.83 -3.21
C ALA A 145 11.58 21.01 -4.02
N ALA A 146 11.10 22.05 -3.37
CA ALA A 146 10.62 23.26 -4.02
C ALA A 146 11.77 24.23 -4.24
#